data_a183c662a649d20db1c3faf6cf842c25
#
_entry.id   a183c662a649d20db1c3faf6cf842c25
#
_cell.length_a   1.000
_cell.length_b   1.000
_cell.length_c   1.000
_cell.angle_alpha   90.00
_cell.angle_beta   90.00
_cell.angle_gamma   90.00
#
_symmetry.space_group_name_H-M   'P 1'
#
loop_
_entity.id
_entity.type
_entity.pdbx_description
1 polymer ?
#
loop_
_entity_poly.entity_id
_entity_poly.type
_entity_poly.pdbx_seq_one_letter_code
_entity_poly.pdbx_strand_id
1 'polypeptide(L)'
;MKTRRPYLIVFLFALIFSSCSPEDNTSTTPEDPNEFIFNGVSYPLVSAIITDENTTTNAPSDIGISLFNKTSSEITGNEDLDTVAFVYFGIHTGSLENTTYDTIEDYDISINGSFLDSEFNPGTILLSDNDPDADVFAQSGSVTITNFTAYNIVFTFTFTRTDGQVITGRYDGNYLAPNGIN
;
A
#
# COMPACT_ATOMS: atom_id res chain seq x y z
N MET A 1 93.13 10.33 0.38
CA MET A 1 92.01 11.25 0.15
C MET A 1 90.95 10.53 -0.55
N LYS A 2 89.83 10.20 0.11
CA LYS A 2 88.69 9.46 -0.43
C LYS A 2 87.53 10.43 -0.62
N THR A 3 87.21 10.77 -1.85
CA THR A 3 86.07 11.59 -2.25
C THR A 3 84.80 10.76 -2.22
N ARG A 4 83.85 11.10 -1.35
CA ARG A 4 82.50 10.52 -1.32
C ARG A 4 81.62 11.32 -2.25
N ARG A 5 80.99 10.64 -3.22
CA ARG A 5 79.94 11.20 -4.08
C ARG A 5 78.57 11.10 -3.36
N PRO A 6 77.83 12.16 -3.30
CA PRO A 6 76.45 12.04 -2.83
C PRO A 6 75.50 11.52 -3.92
N TYR A 7 74.78 10.48 -3.61
CA TYR A 7 73.70 10.00 -4.48
C TYR A 7 72.48 10.92 -4.33
N LEU A 8 72.11 11.54 -5.44
CA LEU A 8 70.90 12.34 -5.56
C LEU A 8 69.71 11.37 -5.78
N ILE A 9 68.93 11.10 -4.77
CA ILE A 9 67.67 10.34 -4.86
C ILE A 9 66.58 11.29 -5.34
N VAL A 10 66.26 11.18 -6.64
CA VAL A 10 65.11 11.85 -7.22
C VAL A 10 63.86 11.07 -6.82
N PHE A 11 63.11 11.62 -5.84
CA PHE A 11 61.80 11.08 -5.49
C PHE A 11 60.78 11.54 -6.53
N LEU A 12 60.41 10.63 -7.44
CA LEU A 12 59.38 10.82 -8.45
C LEU A 12 58.01 10.67 -7.73
N PHE A 13 57.39 11.80 -7.37
CA PHE A 13 56.04 11.82 -6.84
C PHE A 13 55.08 11.57 -7.97
N ALA A 14 54.62 10.34 -8.10
CA ALA A 14 53.50 9.99 -8.99
C ALA A 14 52.21 10.47 -8.34
N LEU A 15 51.67 11.60 -8.80
CA LEU A 15 50.33 12.09 -8.50
C LEU A 15 49.32 11.15 -9.17
N ILE A 16 48.79 10.23 -8.38
CA ILE A 16 47.63 9.44 -8.78
C ILE A 16 46.44 10.37 -8.61
N PHE A 17 45.96 10.96 -9.71
CA PHE A 17 44.66 11.59 -9.76
C PHE A 17 43.61 10.46 -9.70
N SER A 18 43.12 10.15 -8.51
CA SER A 18 41.91 9.42 -8.34
C SER A 18 40.78 10.28 -8.89
N SER A 19 40.39 10.01 -10.12
CA SER A 19 39.14 10.49 -10.70
C SER A 19 38.00 9.89 -9.87
N CYS A 20 37.56 10.63 -8.87
CA CYS A 20 36.28 10.35 -8.23
C CYS A 20 35.20 10.75 -9.24
N SER A 21 34.67 9.80 -10.01
CA SER A 21 33.37 9.98 -10.65
C SER A 21 32.39 10.31 -9.55
N PRO A 22 31.57 11.37 -9.68
CA PRO A 22 30.41 11.51 -8.83
C PRO A 22 29.52 10.31 -9.19
N GLU A 23 29.47 9.30 -8.33
CA GLU A 23 28.37 8.37 -8.31
C GLU A 23 27.13 9.23 -8.08
N ASP A 24 26.28 9.27 -9.09
CA ASP A 24 24.91 9.72 -8.96
C ASP A 24 24.25 8.77 -7.93
N ASN A 25 24.45 9.12 -6.66
CA ASN A 25 23.63 8.61 -5.59
C ASN A 25 22.24 9.22 -5.79
N THR A 26 21.49 8.70 -6.75
CA THR A 26 20.05 8.67 -6.65
C THR A 26 19.78 7.83 -5.40
N SER A 27 19.74 8.48 -4.26
CA SER A 27 19.17 7.95 -3.04
C SER A 27 17.70 7.69 -3.36
N THR A 28 17.41 6.53 -3.95
CA THR A 28 16.07 5.98 -3.90
C THR A 28 15.86 5.67 -2.44
N THR A 29 15.21 6.58 -1.72
CA THR A 29 14.58 6.24 -0.44
C THR A 29 13.83 4.93 -0.70
N PRO A 30 14.06 3.86 0.08
CA PRO A 30 13.27 2.66 -0.08
C PRO A 30 11.81 3.08 0.00
N GLU A 31 11.07 2.86 -1.08
CA GLU A 31 9.66 3.13 -1.11
C GLU A 31 9.04 2.19 -0.08
N ASP A 32 8.28 2.75 0.88
CA ASP A 32 7.63 1.93 1.88
C ASP A 32 6.72 0.92 1.16
N PRO A 33 6.77 -0.37 1.52
CA PRO A 33 6.03 -1.40 0.80
C PRO A 33 4.52 -1.16 0.90
N ASN A 34 3.79 -1.54 -0.15
CA ASN A 34 2.34 -1.65 -0.12
C ASN A 34 1.95 -2.86 0.73
N GLU A 35 1.43 -2.60 1.90
CA GLU A 35 1.09 -3.65 2.87
C GLU A 35 0.08 -3.17 3.90
N PHE A 36 -0.53 -4.12 4.61
CA PHE A 36 -1.08 -3.82 5.92
C PHE A 36 -0.40 -4.68 6.99
N ILE A 37 -0.41 -4.17 8.20
CA ILE A 37 0.22 -4.80 9.36
C ILE A 37 -0.84 -5.08 10.41
N PHE A 38 -0.87 -6.33 10.87
CA PHE A 38 -1.68 -6.76 11.99
C PHE A 38 -0.86 -7.66 12.92
N ASN A 39 -0.82 -7.36 14.21
CA ASN A 39 -0.04 -8.07 15.22
C ASN A 39 1.44 -8.25 14.86
N GLY A 40 2.05 -7.24 14.20
CA GLY A 40 3.43 -7.28 13.75
C GLY A 40 3.70 -8.17 12.54
N VAL A 41 2.67 -8.73 11.93
CA VAL A 41 2.77 -9.48 10.67
C VAL A 41 2.37 -8.57 9.52
N SER A 42 3.21 -8.51 8.49
CA SER A 42 2.96 -7.77 7.26
C SER A 42 2.24 -8.65 6.24
N TYR A 43 1.25 -8.07 5.57
CA TYR A 43 0.47 -8.67 4.49
C TYR A 43 0.59 -7.76 3.26
N PRO A 44 1.23 -8.23 2.17
CA PRO A 44 1.43 -7.40 0.98
C PRO A 44 0.11 -7.05 0.31
N LEU A 45 0.06 -5.84 -0.29
CA LEU A 45 -1.04 -5.35 -1.11
C LEU A 45 -0.51 -5.10 -2.53
N VAL A 46 -1.15 -5.69 -3.53
CA VAL A 46 -0.66 -5.68 -4.92
C VAL A 46 -1.56 -4.87 -5.83
N SER A 47 -2.85 -4.85 -5.56
CA SER A 47 -3.80 -4.13 -6.41
C SER A 47 -4.86 -3.40 -5.59
N ALA A 48 -5.42 -2.34 -6.20
CA ALA A 48 -6.56 -1.59 -5.71
C ALA A 48 -7.67 -1.57 -6.76
N ILE A 49 -8.91 -1.71 -6.31
CA ILE A 49 -10.12 -1.51 -7.09
C ILE A 49 -10.95 -0.44 -6.38
N ILE A 50 -11.35 0.61 -7.08
CA ILE A 50 -12.16 1.67 -6.53
C ILE A 50 -13.51 1.68 -7.26
N THR A 51 -14.60 1.64 -6.50
CA THR A 51 -15.96 1.61 -7.04
C THR A 51 -16.79 2.76 -6.49
N ASP A 52 -17.59 3.39 -7.34
CA ASP A 52 -18.68 4.25 -6.90
C ASP A 52 -19.91 3.33 -6.69
N GLU A 53 -20.35 3.17 -5.46
CA GLU A 53 -21.43 2.25 -5.10
C GLU A 53 -22.82 2.85 -5.31
N ASN A 54 -22.90 4.17 -5.44
CA ASN A 54 -24.16 4.90 -5.61
C ASN A 54 -24.38 5.45 -7.04
N THR A 55 -23.95 4.74 -8.06
CA THR A 55 -24.02 5.17 -9.46
C THR A 55 -25.43 5.55 -9.94
N THR A 56 -26.50 5.16 -9.23
CA THR A 56 -27.90 5.37 -9.63
C THR A 56 -28.60 6.48 -8.84
N THR A 57 -27.96 7.10 -7.88
CA THR A 57 -28.56 8.13 -7.02
C THR A 57 -27.76 9.44 -7.12
N ASN A 58 -28.45 10.59 -6.97
CA ASN A 58 -27.77 11.90 -6.84
C ASN A 58 -27.38 12.21 -5.39
N ALA A 59 -27.40 11.23 -4.50
CA ALA A 59 -26.91 11.35 -3.14
C ALA A 59 -25.37 11.36 -3.14
N PRO A 60 -24.70 11.83 -2.10
CA PRO A 60 -23.26 11.64 -1.97
C PRO A 60 -22.93 10.17 -2.23
N SER A 61 -21.98 9.93 -3.12
CA SER A 61 -21.55 8.58 -3.46
C SER A 61 -20.87 7.95 -2.27
N ASP A 62 -21.07 6.65 -2.08
CA ASP A 62 -20.19 5.85 -1.25
C ASP A 62 -19.13 5.29 -2.17
N ILE A 63 -17.88 5.64 -1.91
CA ILE A 63 -16.76 5.17 -2.70
C ILE A 63 -16.06 4.05 -1.95
N GLY A 64 -16.19 2.83 -2.48
CA GLY A 64 -15.53 1.65 -1.97
C GLY A 64 -14.10 1.53 -2.47
N ILE A 65 -13.15 1.25 -1.60
CA ILE A 65 -11.76 0.95 -1.92
C ILE A 65 -11.46 -0.47 -1.47
N SER A 66 -11.20 -1.36 -2.44
CA SER A 66 -10.83 -2.75 -2.22
C SER A 66 -9.36 -2.96 -2.56
N LEU A 67 -8.59 -3.55 -1.64
CA LEU A 67 -7.18 -3.89 -1.81
C LEU A 67 -6.97 -5.39 -1.70
N PHE A 68 -6.08 -5.93 -2.53
CA PHE A 68 -5.78 -7.34 -2.57
C PHE A 68 -4.28 -7.61 -2.64
N ASN A 69 -3.86 -8.77 -2.13
CA ASN A 69 -2.51 -9.31 -2.34
C ASN A 69 -2.35 -10.05 -3.68
N LYS A 70 -3.32 -9.94 -4.56
CA LYS A 70 -3.34 -10.50 -5.92
C LYS A 70 -3.40 -9.35 -6.92
N THR A 71 -2.94 -9.60 -8.14
CA THR A 71 -3.05 -8.61 -9.22
C THR A 71 -4.51 -8.41 -9.64
N SER A 72 -4.81 -7.25 -10.20
CA SER A 72 -6.15 -6.97 -10.72
C SER A 72 -6.58 -7.96 -11.80
N SER A 73 -5.65 -8.48 -12.61
CA SER A 73 -5.95 -9.49 -13.63
C SER A 73 -6.29 -10.86 -13.05
N GLU A 74 -5.69 -11.24 -11.91
CA GLU A 74 -6.06 -12.46 -11.19
C GLU A 74 -7.47 -12.31 -10.59
N ILE A 75 -7.74 -11.17 -9.92
CA ILE A 75 -9.03 -10.91 -9.29
C ILE A 75 -10.20 -10.88 -10.30
N THR A 76 -9.97 -10.31 -11.50
CA THR A 76 -11.01 -10.21 -12.55
C THR A 76 -11.03 -11.40 -13.50
N GLY A 77 -10.10 -12.37 -13.38
CA GLY A 77 -9.83 -13.47 -14.34
C GLY A 77 -10.70 -14.65 -13.95
N ASN A 78 -11.65 -15.01 -13.56
CA ASN A 78 -12.42 -16.23 -13.27
C ASN A 78 -11.57 -17.49 -12.94
N GLU A 79 -10.36 -17.27 -12.41
CA GLU A 79 -9.52 -18.37 -11.92
C GLU A 79 -9.69 -18.51 -10.40
N ASP A 80 -9.63 -19.75 -9.92
CA ASP A 80 -9.67 -19.99 -8.49
C ASP A 80 -8.38 -19.47 -7.84
N LEU A 81 -8.51 -18.72 -6.74
CA LEU A 81 -7.41 -18.12 -6.00
C LEU A 81 -7.45 -18.55 -4.53
N ASP A 82 -6.28 -18.87 -4.00
CA ASP A 82 -6.10 -19.19 -2.59
C ASP A 82 -5.31 -18.09 -1.87
N THR A 83 -5.34 -18.11 -0.54
CA THR A 83 -4.54 -17.25 0.34
C THR A 83 -4.67 -15.77 0.00
N VAL A 84 -5.90 -15.35 -0.27
CA VAL A 84 -6.23 -13.96 -0.56
C VAL A 84 -6.21 -13.17 0.74
N ALA A 85 -5.45 -12.07 0.77
CA ALA A 85 -5.58 -11.02 1.77
C ALA A 85 -6.42 -9.90 1.14
N PHE A 86 -7.38 -9.41 1.89
CA PHE A 86 -8.38 -8.46 1.45
C PHE A 86 -8.54 -7.33 2.47
N VAL A 87 -8.61 -6.11 1.99
CA VAL A 87 -8.98 -4.92 2.75
C VAL A 87 -10.04 -4.18 1.96
N TYR A 88 -11.14 -3.87 2.60
CA TYR A 88 -12.18 -3.01 2.05
C TYR A 88 -12.52 -1.91 3.05
N PHE A 89 -12.83 -0.74 2.53
CA PHE A 89 -13.48 0.33 3.28
C PHE A 89 -14.26 1.26 2.35
N GLY A 90 -15.41 1.69 2.81
CA GLY A 90 -16.29 2.66 2.16
C GLY A 90 -16.04 4.06 2.69
N ILE A 91 -15.95 5.03 1.79
CA ILE A 91 -15.83 6.46 2.13
C ILE A 91 -17.08 7.18 1.64
N HIS A 92 -17.83 7.75 2.58
CA HIS A 92 -19.03 8.52 2.26
C HIS A 92 -18.65 9.92 1.75
N THR A 93 -18.46 10.04 0.43
CA THR A 93 -18.05 11.29 -0.24
C THR A 93 -18.55 11.35 -1.67
N GLY A 94 -18.75 12.55 -2.21
CA GLY A 94 -19.10 12.74 -3.62
C GLY A 94 -17.90 12.61 -4.57
N SER A 95 -16.67 12.70 -4.05
CA SER A 95 -15.43 12.51 -4.80
C SER A 95 -14.28 12.28 -3.82
N LEU A 96 -13.27 11.51 -4.23
CA LEU A 96 -12.05 11.35 -3.45
C LEU A 96 -11.17 12.61 -3.57
N GLU A 97 -10.68 13.08 -2.44
CA GLU A 97 -9.79 14.23 -2.35
C GLU A 97 -8.53 13.88 -1.55
N ASN A 98 -7.48 14.68 -1.71
CA ASN A 98 -6.26 14.56 -0.90
C ASN A 98 -6.52 15.10 0.50
N THR A 99 -7.11 14.28 1.35
CA THR A 99 -7.52 14.63 2.72
C THR A 99 -7.54 13.41 3.63
N THR A 100 -7.84 13.61 4.89
CA THR A 100 -8.11 12.53 5.85
C THR A 100 -9.61 12.37 6.04
N TYR A 101 -10.06 11.14 5.87
CA TYR A 101 -11.41 10.68 6.22
C TYR A 101 -11.29 9.92 7.55
N ASP A 102 -11.90 10.43 8.60
CA ASP A 102 -11.79 9.96 9.99
C ASP A 102 -13.06 9.25 10.49
N THR A 103 -14.05 9.11 9.61
CA THR A 103 -15.26 8.34 9.86
C THR A 103 -15.44 7.32 8.75
N ILE A 104 -15.06 6.09 9.04
CA ILE A 104 -15.21 4.93 8.15
C ILE A 104 -16.17 3.98 8.84
N GLU A 105 -17.36 3.81 8.26
CA GLU A 105 -18.45 3.03 8.86
C GLU A 105 -18.60 1.65 8.19
N ASP A 106 -18.14 1.50 6.94
CA ASP A 106 -18.19 0.27 6.16
C ASP A 106 -16.75 -0.24 5.93
N TYR A 107 -16.44 -1.43 6.42
CA TYR A 107 -15.09 -1.98 6.37
C TYR A 107 -15.05 -3.49 6.54
N ASP A 108 -14.18 -4.14 5.78
CA ASP A 108 -13.83 -5.55 5.91
C ASP A 108 -12.33 -5.77 5.73
N ILE A 109 -11.71 -6.52 6.63
CA ILE A 109 -10.31 -6.94 6.49
C ILE A 109 -10.20 -8.42 6.83
N SER A 110 -9.69 -9.20 5.88
CA SER A 110 -9.52 -10.65 6.05
C SER A 110 -8.22 -11.15 5.43
N ILE A 111 -7.78 -12.33 5.89
CA ILE A 111 -6.62 -13.06 5.38
C ILE A 111 -6.96 -14.52 5.13
N ASN A 112 -6.15 -15.18 4.30
CA ASN A 112 -6.35 -16.58 3.92
C ASN A 112 -7.73 -16.85 3.28
N GLY A 113 -8.29 -15.83 2.61
CA GLY A 113 -9.50 -15.98 1.81
C GLY A 113 -9.24 -16.71 0.51
N SER A 114 -10.30 -16.91 -0.28
CA SER A 114 -10.23 -17.53 -1.60
C SER A 114 -11.26 -16.90 -2.56
N PHE A 115 -10.98 -17.00 -3.86
CA PHE A 115 -11.99 -16.89 -4.89
C PHE A 115 -12.25 -18.28 -5.42
N LEU A 116 -13.50 -18.71 -5.40
CA LEU A 116 -13.96 -19.99 -5.97
C LEU A 116 -15.19 -19.71 -6.84
N ASP A 117 -15.17 -20.16 -8.08
CA ASP A 117 -16.24 -19.89 -9.04
C ASP A 117 -16.62 -18.41 -9.16
N SER A 118 -15.65 -17.51 -9.06
CA SER A 118 -15.78 -16.03 -9.04
C SER A 118 -16.46 -15.46 -7.77
N GLU A 119 -16.67 -16.25 -6.74
CA GLU A 119 -17.18 -15.79 -5.46
C GLU A 119 -16.05 -15.63 -4.46
N PHE A 120 -15.98 -14.47 -3.78
CA PHE A 120 -15.05 -14.24 -2.70
C PHE A 120 -15.53 -14.88 -1.40
N ASN A 121 -14.68 -15.72 -0.84
CA ASN A 121 -14.91 -16.32 0.48
C ASN A 121 -13.86 -15.74 1.43
N PRO A 122 -14.24 -14.91 2.42
CA PRO A 122 -13.31 -14.42 3.42
C PRO A 122 -12.79 -15.60 4.25
N GLY A 123 -11.48 -15.62 4.51
CA GLY A 123 -10.88 -16.63 5.36
C GLY A 123 -10.98 -16.27 6.83
N THR A 124 -9.84 -15.85 7.43
CA THR A 124 -9.85 -15.34 8.81
C THR A 124 -10.20 -13.85 8.78
N ILE A 125 -11.32 -13.49 9.36
CA ILE A 125 -11.76 -12.11 9.49
C ILE A 125 -10.96 -11.42 10.60
N LEU A 126 -10.33 -10.31 10.26
CA LEU A 126 -9.57 -9.47 11.19
C LEU A 126 -10.37 -8.26 11.65
N LEU A 127 -11.27 -7.75 10.81
CA LEU A 127 -12.15 -6.63 11.05
C LEU A 127 -13.36 -6.74 10.12
N SER A 128 -14.57 -6.51 10.61
CA SER A 128 -15.78 -6.41 9.79
C SER A 128 -16.86 -5.61 10.50
N ASP A 129 -17.62 -4.83 9.76
CA ASP A 129 -18.82 -4.14 10.25
C ASP A 129 -20.08 -4.99 10.06
N ASN A 130 -20.06 -5.96 9.16
CA ASN A 130 -21.20 -6.73 8.70
C ASN A 130 -21.28 -8.16 9.20
N ASP A 131 -20.20 -8.70 9.80
CA ASP A 131 -20.21 -10.09 10.29
C ASP A 131 -20.62 -10.14 11.77
N PRO A 132 -21.87 -10.50 12.08
CA PRO A 132 -22.37 -10.56 13.44
C PRO A 132 -21.71 -11.66 14.30
N ASP A 133 -21.04 -12.62 13.67
CA ASP A 133 -20.41 -13.75 14.34
C ASP A 133 -18.92 -13.50 14.61
N ALA A 134 -18.33 -12.47 14.02
CA ALA A 134 -16.88 -12.23 14.10
C ALA A 134 -16.43 -11.45 15.33
N ASP A 135 -17.30 -10.65 15.98
CA ASP A 135 -16.99 -9.78 17.15
C ASP A 135 -15.71 -8.93 16.98
N VAL A 136 -15.38 -8.53 15.74
CA VAL A 136 -14.11 -7.86 15.39
C VAL A 136 -14.36 -6.47 14.81
N PHE A 137 -15.14 -5.68 15.51
CA PHE A 137 -15.54 -4.33 15.09
C PHE A 137 -14.43 -3.29 15.30
N ALA A 138 -14.44 -2.24 14.46
CA ALA A 138 -13.63 -1.07 14.69
C ALA A 138 -14.24 -0.18 15.78
N GLN A 139 -13.38 0.30 16.68
CA GLN A 139 -13.66 1.42 17.54
C GLN A 139 -13.48 2.76 16.80
N SER A 140 -12.52 2.79 15.88
CA SER A 140 -12.24 3.92 15.00
C SER A 140 -11.53 3.46 13.73
N GLY A 141 -11.78 4.18 12.63
CA GLY A 141 -11.11 4.00 11.35
C GLY A 141 -10.75 5.34 10.74
N SER A 142 -9.61 5.43 10.07
CA SER A 142 -9.23 6.61 9.30
C SER A 142 -8.44 6.23 8.06
N VAL A 143 -8.64 6.99 6.99
CA VAL A 143 -7.92 6.88 5.72
C VAL A 143 -7.40 8.26 5.34
N THR A 144 -6.10 8.39 5.10
CA THR A 144 -5.46 9.63 4.67
C THR A 144 -4.97 9.47 3.24
N ILE A 145 -5.64 10.10 2.30
CA ILE A 145 -5.25 10.15 0.89
C ILE A 145 -4.29 11.33 0.71
N THR A 146 -3.08 11.04 0.24
CA THR A 146 -2.03 12.05 -0.02
C THR A 146 -1.86 12.37 -1.49
N ASN A 147 -2.27 11.46 -2.39
CA ASN A 147 -2.31 11.69 -3.81
C ASN A 147 -3.45 10.90 -4.44
N PHE A 148 -4.25 11.58 -5.27
CA PHE A 148 -5.30 10.95 -6.06
C PHE A 148 -5.31 11.56 -7.46
N THR A 149 -5.18 10.72 -8.47
CA THR A 149 -5.16 11.08 -9.90
C THR A 149 -6.03 10.09 -10.68
N ALA A 150 -6.21 10.30 -11.98
CA ALA A 150 -6.99 9.40 -12.82
C ALA A 150 -6.48 7.93 -12.88
N TYR A 151 -5.25 7.66 -12.42
CA TYR A 151 -4.62 6.34 -12.58
C TYR A 151 -3.91 5.84 -11.33
N ASN A 152 -3.59 6.73 -10.38
CA ASN A 152 -2.79 6.40 -9.20
C ASN A 152 -3.43 6.97 -7.95
N ILE A 153 -3.35 6.21 -6.87
CA ILE A 153 -3.76 6.64 -5.55
C ILE A 153 -2.67 6.31 -4.53
N VAL A 154 -2.43 7.25 -3.60
CA VAL A 154 -1.51 7.07 -2.48
C VAL A 154 -2.25 7.39 -1.20
N PHE A 155 -2.30 6.42 -0.29
CA PHE A 155 -2.94 6.62 1.00
C PHE A 155 -2.37 5.71 2.09
N THR A 156 -2.66 6.08 3.32
CA THR A 156 -2.48 5.24 4.50
C THR A 156 -3.82 5.06 5.19
N PHE A 157 -3.97 3.96 5.93
CA PHE A 157 -5.17 3.72 6.74
C PHE A 157 -4.80 3.15 8.11
N THR A 158 -5.68 3.40 9.06
CA THR A 158 -5.55 2.86 10.42
C THR A 158 -6.92 2.53 10.96
N PHE A 159 -7.08 1.33 11.47
CA PHE A 159 -8.26 0.90 12.21
C PHE A 159 -7.83 0.46 13.61
N THR A 160 -8.57 0.91 14.62
CA THR A 160 -8.42 0.42 15.98
C THR A 160 -9.64 -0.43 16.31
N ARG A 161 -9.43 -1.70 16.61
CA ARG A 161 -10.48 -2.63 16.97
C ARG A 161 -10.99 -2.38 18.39
N THR A 162 -12.19 -2.84 18.69
CA THR A 162 -12.82 -2.73 20.04
C THR A 162 -12.01 -3.45 21.13
N ASP A 163 -11.19 -4.45 20.77
CA ASP A 163 -10.27 -5.14 21.68
C ASP A 163 -8.91 -4.42 21.85
N GLY A 164 -8.74 -3.25 21.22
CA GLY A 164 -7.53 -2.42 21.28
C GLY A 164 -6.43 -2.83 20.30
N GLN A 165 -6.62 -3.86 19.47
CA GLN A 165 -5.65 -4.20 18.43
C GLN A 165 -5.73 -3.17 17.29
N VAL A 166 -4.59 -2.91 16.64
CA VAL A 166 -4.50 -1.90 15.58
C VAL A 166 -4.09 -2.58 14.27
N ILE A 167 -4.78 -2.21 13.21
CA ILE A 167 -4.43 -2.54 11.83
C ILE A 167 -4.00 -1.25 11.16
N THR A 168 -2.79 -1.23 10.59
CA THR A 168 -2.29 -0.09 9.80
C THR A 168 -1.93 -0.56 8.42
N GLY A 169 -2.08 0.28 7.42
CA GLY A 169 -1.65 -0.07 6.08
C GLY A 169 -1.34 1.13 5.20
N ARG A 170 -0.72 0.84 4.08
CA ARG A 170 -0.36 1.81 3.05
C ARG A 170 -0.55 1.19 1.66
N TYR A 171 -0.99 2.00 0.75
CA TYR A 171 -0.99 1.70 -0.67
C TYR A 171 -0.49 2.89 -1.48
N ASP A 172 0.38 2.63 -2.44
CA ASP A 172 0.88 3.57 -3.43
C ASP A 172 0.95 2.84 -4.77
N GLY A 173 0.01 3.12 -5.66
CA GLY A 173 -0.05 2.38 -6.91
C GLY A 173 -1.24 2.75 -7.78
N ASN A 174 -1.28 2.10 -8.93
CA ASN A 174 -2.40 2.23 -9.85
C ASN A 174 -3.62 1.49 -9.31
N TYR A 175 -4.80 1.94 -9.70
CA TYR A 175 -6.06 1.30 -9.36
C TYR A 175 -6.90 1.02 -10.60
N LEU A 176 -7.85 0.08 -10.48
CA LEU A 176 -8.94 -0.10 -11.43
C LEU A 176 -10.19 0.63 -10.94
N ALA A 177 -10.93 1.25 -11.86
CA ALA A 177 -12.23 1.85 -11.61
C ALA A 177 -13.23 1.33 -12.66
N PRO A 178 -13.86 0.17 -12.41
CA PRO A 178 -14.72 -0.49 -13.41
C PRO A 178 -15.93 0.35 -13.85
N ASN A 179 -16.45 1.18 -12.95
CA ASN A 179 -17.63 2.01 -13.19
C ASN A 179 -17.30 3.50 -13.43
N GLY A 180 -16.00 3.83 -13.50
CA GLY A 180 -15.53 5.21 -13.45
C GLY A 180 -15.69 5.79 -12.04
N ILE A 181 -14.88 6.81 -11.73
CA ILE A 181 -14.98 7.62 -10.51
C ILE A 181 -15.05 9.06 -10.98
N ASN A 182 -16.05 9.79 -10.53
CA ASN A 182 -16.21 11.22 -10.85
C ASN A 182 -15.35 12.11 -9.97
#